data_8d70dcc7430a2357543be0034c03128c
#
_entry.id   8d70dcc7430a2357543be0034c03128c
#
_cell.length_a   1.000
_cell.length_b   1.000
_cell.length_c   1.000
_cell.angle_alpha   90.00
_cell.angle_beta   90.00
_cell.angle_gamma   90.00
#
_symmetry.space_group_name_H-M   'P 1'
#
loop_
_entity.id
_entity.type
_entity.pdbx_description
1 polymer ?
#
loop_
_entity_poly.entity_id
_entity_poly.type
_entity_poly.pdbx_seq_one_letter_code
_entity_poly.pdbx_strand_id
1 'polypeptide(L)'
;MAFTLPELPYPHDALAPIMSRETLEFHHDKHHLAYVNNGNNALKGTEWEGKPLEEIVKGSFGKNAAVFNNAGQHYNHTHFWKWMKPKGGGKTPGEVEKALKDGFGSVDKAKEDLIQAGVTQFGSGWAWLTLKDGKLSATKTANGENPLVHGGKPILGVDVWEHSYYIDYRNRRPDYLKAFVENLVNWDYVAERYAAAVK
;
A
#
# COMPACT_ATOMS: atom_id res chain seq x y z
N MET A 1 -10.07 11.04 15.97
CA MET A 1 -10.07 12.03 14.86
C MET A 1 -10.83 11.42 13.69
N ALA A 2 -11.56 12.23 12.91
CA ALA A 2 -12.17 11.76 11.69
C ALA A 2 -11.10 11.50 10.61
N PHE A 3 -11.34 10.57 9.70
CA PHE A 3 -10.48 10.35 8.54
C PHE A 3 -10.58 11.57 7.62
N THR A 4 -9.47 11.93 7.01
CA THR A 4 -9.40 12.97 5.98
C THR A 4 -8.67 12.43 4.77
N LEU A 5 -9.15 12.75 3.57
CA LEU A 5 -8.44 12.40 2.35
C LEU A 5 -7.12 13.18 2.31
N PRO A 6 -5.95 12.53 2.31
CA PRO A 6 -4.68 13.23 2.16
C PRO A 6 -4.55 13.77 0.74
N GLU A 7 -3.88 14.90 0.57
CA GLU A 7 -3.51 15.38 -0.77
C GLU A 7 -2.50 14.43 -1.42
N LEU A 8 -2.57 14.30 -2.74
CA LEU A 8 -1.54 13.60 -3.50
C LEU A 8 -0.22 14.37 -3.39
N PRO A 9 0.93 13.69 -3.16
CA PRO A 9 2.24 14.35 -3.09
C PRO A 9 2.78 14.80 -4.47
N TYR A 10 1.99 14.66 -5.53
CA TYR A 10 2.31 15.02 -6.91
C TYR A 10 1.01 15.30 -7.69
N PRO A 11 1.07 16.02 -8.83
CA PRO A 11 -0.07 16.21 -9.73
C PRO A 11 -0.60 14.87 -10.27
N HIS A 12 -1.90 14.82 -10.61
CA HIS A 12 -2.56 13.60 -11.11
C HIS A 12 -1.93 13.00 -12.38
N ASP A 13 -1.25 13.77 -13.19
CA ASP A 13 -0.59 13.33 -14.42
C ASP A 13 0.92 13.01 -14.25
N ALA A 14 1.45 13.20 -13.05
CA ALA A 14 2.90 13.09 -12.82
C ALA A 14 3.45 11.67 -12.91
N LEU A 15 2.61 10.65 -12.79
CA LEU A 15 3.00 9.24 -12.89
C LEU A 15 2.88 8.66 -14.31
N ALA A 16 2.38 9.45 -15.27
CA ALA A 16 2.30 9.05 -16.67
C ALA A 16 3.71 8.81 -17.25
N PRO A 17 3.88 7.85 -18.19
CA PRO A 17 2.85 6.99 -18.79
C PRO A 17 2.57 5.70 -18.00
N ILE A 18 3.14 5.52 -16.81
CA ILE A 18 3.05 4.27 -16.04
C ILE A 18 1.67 4.14 -15.37
N MET A 19 1.16 5.24 -14.87
CA MET A 19 -0.19 5.33 -14.30
C MET A 19 -0.81 6.63 -14.82
N SER A 20 -1.97 6.52 -15.48
CA SER A 20 -2.61 7.66 -16.13
C SER A 20 -3.25 8.60 -15.12
N ARG A 21 -3.49 9.85 -15.57
CA ARG A 21 -4.28 10.81 -14.83
C ARG A 21 -5.68 10.29 -14.51
N GLU A 22 -6.32 9.61 -15.45
CA GLU A 22 -7.66 9.04 -15.27
C GLU A 22 -7.66 8.01 -14.13
N THR A 23 -6.66 7.13 -14.10
CA THR A 23 -6.50 6.17 -13.00
C THR A 23 -6.39 6.88 -11.64
N LEU A 24 -5.59 7.94 -11.52
CA LEU A 24 -5.44 8.67 -10.27
C LEU A 24 -6.70 9.44 -9.87
N GLU A 25 -7.41 10.07 -10.82
CA GLU A 25 -8.68 10.76 -10.56
C GLU A 25 -9.75 9.79 -10.02
N PHE A 26 -9.84 8.57 -10.56
CA PHE A 26 -10.74 7.57 -10.00
C PHE A 26 -10.23 6.97 -8.70
N HIS A 27 -8.97 6.60 -8.63
CA HIS A 27 -8.41 5.86 -7.51
C HIS A 27 -8.30 6.72 -6.24
N HIS A 28 -7.81 7.96 -6.36
CA HIS A 28 -7.71 8.89 -5.24
C HIS A 28 -9.02 9.63 -4.97
N ASP A 29 -9.57 10.34 -5.97
CA ASP A 29 -10.67 11.27 -5.75
C ASP A 29 -12.04 10.59 -5.63
N LYS A 30 -12.15 9.30 -5.98
CA LYS A 30 -13.38 8.51 -5.85
C LYS A 30 -13.23 7.36 -4.87
N HIS A 31 -12.34 6.38 -5.15
CA HIS A 31 -12.20 5.21 -4.28
C HIS A 31 -11.67 5.55 -2.89
N HIS A 32 -10.54 6.25 -2.78
CA HIS A 32 -10.01 6.63 -1.47
C HIS A 32 -10.95 7.57 -0.72
N LEU A 33 -11.54 8.56 -1.39
CA LEU A 33 -12.55 9.44 -0.79
C LEU A 33 -13.76 8.66 -0.26
N ALA A 34 -14.21 7.63 -0.97
CA ALA A 34 -15.31 6.78 -0.50
C ALA A 34 -14.94 6.03 0.78
N TYR A 35 -13.72 5.49 0.87
CA TYR A 35 -13.25 4.85 2.11
C TYR A 35 -13.20 5.83 3.30
N VAL A 36 -12.76 7.07 3.06
CA VAL A 36 -12.78 8.14 4.07
C VAL A 36 -14.21 8.43 4.55
N ASN A 37 -15.12 8.67 3.63
CA ASN A 37 -16.51 9.02 3.97
C ASN A 37 -17.24 7.87 4.67
N ASN A 38 -17.14 6.66 4.10
CA ASN A 38 -17.78 5.46 4.66
C ASN A 38 -17.16 5.09 6.01
N GLY A 39 -15.84 5.21 6.15
CA GLY A 39 -15.14 4.96 7.40
C GLY A 39 -15.56 5.93 8.50
N ASN A 40 -15.67 7.22 8.20
CA ASN A 40 -16.17 8.22 9.14
C ASN A 40 -17.60 7.92 9.59
N ASN A 41 -18.45 7.46 8.66
CA ASN A 41 -19.81 7.07 9.02
C ASN A 41 -19.84 5.80 9.89
N ALA A 42 -19.04 4.81 9.57
CA ALA A 42 -18.97 3.55 10.30
C ALA A 42 -18.37 3.71 11.71
N LEU A 43 -17.52 4.72 11.94
CA LEU A 43 -16.87 4.98 13.22
C LEU A 43 -17.80 5.61 14.26
N LYS A 44 -18.84 6.32 13.83
CA LYS A 44 -19.75 7.07 14.74
C LYS A 44 -20.33 6.15 15.82
N GLY A 45 -20.13 6.55 17.08
CA GLY A 45 -20.65 5.82 18.24
C GLY A 45 -19.95 4.49 18.54
N THR A 46 -18.83 4.17 17.88
CA THR A 46 -18.03 2.99 18.19
C THR A 46 -16.93 3.30 19.21
N GLU A 47 -16.40 2.25 19.83
CA GLU A 47 -15.24 2.35 20.75
C GLU A 47 -13.96 2.85 20.07
N TRP A 48 -13.89 2.88 18.74
CA TRP A 48 -12.74 3.36 17.97
C TRP A 48 -12.87 4.82 17.53
N GLU A 49 -14.00 5.46 17.76
CA GLU A 49 -14.19 6.87 17.41
C GLU A 49 -13.14 7.74 18.11
N GLY A 50 -12.42 8.56 17.33
CA GLY A 50 -11.38 9.45 17.84
C GLY A 50 -10.00 8.82 18.06
N LYS A 51 -9.86 7.50 17.92
CA LYS A 51 -8.56 6.81 18.05
C LYS A 51 -7.65 7.02 16.84
N PRO A 52 -6.34 6.81 16.99
CA PRO A 52 -5.39 6.76 15.88
C PRO A 52 -5.76 5.68 14.85
N LEU A 53 -5.50 5.95 13.57
CA LEU A 53 -5.88 5.07 12.45
C LEU A 53 -5.34 3.63 12.61
N GLU A 54 -4.08 3.47 13.00
CA GLU A 54 -3.50 2.13 13.20
C GLU A 54 -4.18 1.34 14.34
N GLU A 55 -4.62 2.04 15.39
CA GLU A 55 -5.38 1.40 16.47
C GLU A 55 -6.77 0.98 16.00
N ILE A 56 -7.43 1.81 15.17
CA ILE A 56 -8.71 1.49 14.56
C ILE A 56 -8.57 0.24 13.69
N VAL A 57 -7.58 0.21 12.80
CA VAL A 57 -7.33 -0.95 11.91
C VAL A 57 -7.11 -2.22 12.71
N LYS A 58 -6.21 -2.20 13.69
CA LYS A 58 -5.91 -3.39 14.52
C LYS A 58 -7.08 -3.80 15.40
N GLY A 59 -7.76 -2.82 16.02
CA GLY A 59 -8.83 -3.07 16.97
C GLY A 59 -10.12 -3.58 16.34
N SER A 60 -10.44 -3.13 15.12
CA SER A 60 -11.69 -3.49 14.43
C SER A 60 -11.58 -4.78 13.61
N PHE A 61 -10.37 -5.27 13.33
CA PHE A 61 -10.16 -6.51 12.60
C PHE A 61 -10.85 -7.70 13.28
N GLY A 62 -11.67 -8.42 12.52
CA GLY A 62 -12.45 -9.56 13.02
C GLY A 62 -13.61 -9.20 13.97
N LYS A 63 -13.79 -7.90 14.32
CA LYS A 63 -14.86 -7.44 15.22
C LYS A 63 -15.93 -6.59 14.52
N ASN A 64 -15.53 -5.70 13.62
CA ASN A 64 -16.44 -4.83 12.89
C ASN A 64 -15.96 -4.63 11.45
N ALA A 65 -16.56 -5.39 10.53
CA ALA A 65 -16.17 -5.39 9.13
C ALA A 65 -16.37 -4.02 8.46
N ALA A 66 -17.42 -3.28 8.81
CA ALA A 66 -17.69 -1.96 8.22
C ALA A 66 -16.62 -0.95 8.61
N VAL A 67 -16.17 -0.91 9.86
CA VAL A 67 -15.07 -0.07 10.32
C VAL A 67 -13.77 -0.56 9.70
N PHE A 68 -13.47 -1.86 9.82
CA PHE A 68 -12.19 -2.42 9.37
C PHE A 68 -11.94 -2.21 7.88
N ASN A 69 -12.90 -2.56 7.03
CA ASN A 69 -12.73 -2.47 5.58
C ASN A 69 -12.39 -1.04 5.13
N ASN A 70 -13.05 -0.04 5.71
CA ASN A 70 -12.81 1.35 5.33
C ASN A 70 -11.54 1.91 5.98
N ALA A 71 -11.28 1.61 7.26
CA ALA A 71 -10.07 2.05 7.95
C ALA A 71 -8.82 1.39 7.37
N GLY A 72 -8.86 0.09 7.07
CA GLY A 72 -7.78 -0.64 6.43
C GLY A 72 -7.44 -0.07 5.05
N GLN A 73 -8.46 0.13 4.21
CA GLN A 73 -8.27 0.75 2.89
C GLN A 73 -7.79 2.20 3.00
N HIS A 74 -8.32 2.98 3.93
CA HIS A 74 -7.82 4.35 4.16
C HIS A 74 -6.34 4.34 4.57
N TYR A 75 -5.94 3.46 5.49
CA TYR A 75 -4.54 3.28 5.88
C TYR A 75 -3.66 2.90 4.68
N ASN A 76 -4.07 1.88 3.93
CA ASN A 76 -3.33 1.37 2.78
C ASN A 76 -3.09 2.47 1.73
N HIS A 77 -4.15 3.21 1.37
CA HIS A 77 -4.07 4.27 0.36
C HIS A 77 -3.32 5.51 0.84
N THR A 78 -3.41 5.87 2.13
CA THR A 78 -2.63 6.98 2.71
C THR A 78 -1.12 6.78 2.51
N HIS A 79 -0.67 5.54 2.60
CA HIS A 79 0.72 5.19 2.34
C HIS A 79 1.00 4.93 0.85
N PHE A 80 0.04 4.40 0.10
CA PHE A 80 0.20 4.05 -1.32
C PHE A 80 0.64 5.26 -2.16
N TRP A 81 0.03 6.41 -1.97
CA TRP A 81 0.40 7.63 -2.68
C TRP A 81 1.85 8.05 -2.41
N LYS A 82 2.35 7.84 -1.21
CA LYS A 82 3.72 8.16 -0.80
C LYS A 82 4.74 7.11 -1.24
N TRP A 83 4.32 5.85 -1.40
CA TRP A 83 5.18 4.79 -1.95
C TRP A 83 5.45 4.95 -3.44
N MET A 84 4.77 5.86 -4.12
CA MET A 84 5.02 6.22 -5.51
C MET A 84 5.60 7.63 -5.61
N LYS A 85 6.42 7.83 -6.63
CA LYS A 85 6.87 9.16 -7.06
C LYS A 85 7.14 9.20 -8.57
N PRO A 86 7.04 10.38 -9.20
CA PRO A 86 7.50 10.56 -10.57
C PRO A 86 8.96 10.14 -10.71
N LYS A 87 9.27 9.36 -11.76
CA LYS A 87 10.62 8.81 -11.99
C LYS A 87 11.16 8.02 -10.80
N GLY A 88 10.27 7.27 -10.16
CA GLY A 88 10.61 6.34 -9.08
C GLY A 88 11.35 5.11 -9.57
N GLY A 89 11.39 4.06 -8.74
CA GLY A 89 12.23 2.89 -9.00
C GLY A 89 13.72 3.22 -8.79
N GLY A 90 14.58 2.66 -9.61
CA GLY A 90 16.02 2.93 -9.57
C GLY A 90 16.72 2.34 -8.34
N LYS A 91 17.70 3.08 -7.81
CA LYS A 91 18.60 2.61 -6.74
C LYS A 91 17.91 2.64 -5.38
N THR A 92 18.07 1.57 -4.62
CA THR A 92 17.61 1.45 -3.23
C THR A 92 18.59 2.14 -2.27
N PRO A 93 18.14 2.90 -1.26
CA PRO A 93 19.00 3.44 -0.21
C PRO A 93 19.71 2.34 0.58
N GLY A 94 20.96 2.62 1.06
CA GLY A 94 21.86 1.62 1.59
C GLY A 94 21.34 0.75 2.72
N GLU A 95 20.57 1.30 3.67
CA GLU A 95 19.99 0.51 4.77
C GLU A 95 18.88 -0.44 4.27
N VAL A 96 18.03 0.05 3.37
CA VAL A 96 17.00 -0.80 2.74
C VAL A 96 17.63 -1.82 1.81
N GLU A 97 18.63 -1.42 1.04
CA GLU A 97 19.38 -2.35 0.19
C GLU A 97 19.96 -3.52 1.00
N LYS A 98 20.58 -3.19 2.14
CA LYS A 98 21.11 -4.22 3.06
C LYS A 98 19.99 -5.12 3.56
N ALA A 99 18.90 -4.55 4.06
CA ALA A 99 17.78 -5.32 4.60
C ALA A 99 17.12 -6.24 3.55
N LEU A 100 17.02 -5.77 2.30
CA LEU A 100 16.52 -6.58 1.20
C LEU A 100 17.49 -7.73 0.86
N LYS A 101 18.80 -7.47 0.85
CA LYS A 101 19.80 -8.53 0.66
C LYS A 101 19.77 -9.56 1.79
N ASP A 102 19.67 -9.11 3.02
CA ASP A 102 19.59 -9.99 4.19
C ASP A 102 18.29 -10.85 4.19
N GLY A 103 17.17 -10.28 3.74
CA GLY A 103 15.87 -10.98 3.70
C GLY A 103 15.67 -11.89 2.50
N PHE A 104 16.20 -11.50 1.32
CA PHE A 104 15.87 -12.15 0.04
C PHE A 104 17.11 -12.66 -0.73
N GLY A 105 18.31 -12.38 -0.26
CA GLY A 105 19.56 -12.69 -0.96
C GLY A 105 19.99 -11.61 -1.96
N SER A 106 19.06 -10.89 -2.58
CA SER A 106 19.34 -9.74 -3.46
C SER A 106 18.16 -8.77 -3.51
N VAL A 107 18.41 -7.53 -3.97
CA VAL A 107 17.37 -6.53 -4.23
C VAL A 107 16.45 -6.98 -5.35
N ASP A 108 17.01 -7.56 -6.41
CA ASP A 108 16.22 -8.03 -7.57
C ASP A 108 15.28 -9.16 -7.16
N LYS A 109 15.76 -10.10 -6.34
CA LYS A 109 14.91 -11.16 -5.79
C LYS A 109 13.77 -10.62 -4.93
N ALA A 110 14.02 -9.60 -4.12
CA ALA A 110 12.96 -8.94 -3.35
C ALA A 110 11.89 -8.29 -4.24
N LYS A 111 12.32 -7.64 -5.33
CA LYS A 111 11.40 -7.06 -6.33
C LYS A 111 10.58 -8.15 -7.03
N GLU A 112 11.23 -9.23 -7.46
CA GLU A 112 10.56 -10.40 -8.07
C GLU A 112 9.54 -11.02 -7.13
N ASP A 113 9.89 -11.23 -5.87
CA ASP A 113 9.00 -11.83 -4.87
C ASP A 113 7.81 -10.92 -4.55
N LEU A 114 8.00 -9.60 -4.51
CA LEU A 114 6.90 -8.65 -4.38
C LEU A 114 5.95 -8.72 -5.59
N ILE A 115 6.48 -8.74 -6.80
CA ILE A 115 5.69 -8.89 -8.04
C ILE A 115 4.92 -10.21 -7.97
N GLN A 116 5.59 -11.32 -7.64
CA GLN A 116 4.97 -12.63 -7.55
C GLN A 116 3.86 -12.69 -6.48
N ALA A 117 4.06 -12.02 -5.33
CA ALA A 117 3.02 -11.89 -4.32
C ALA A 117 1.77 -11.20 -4.87
N GLY A 118 1.94 -10.11 -5.64
CA GLY A 118 0.83 -9.41 -6.29
C GLY A 118 0.16 -10.21 -7.40
N VAL A 119 0.93 -10.90 -8.25
CA VAL A 119 0.40 -11.77 -9.31
C VAL A 119 -0.45 -12.89 -8.74
N THR A 120 0.02 -13.50 -7.66
CA THR A 120 -0.65 -14.65 -7.03
C THR A 120 -1.72 -14.27 -6.00
N GLN A 121 -1.94 -12.98 -5.73
CA GLN A 121 -3.08 -12.54 -4.94
C GLN A 121 -4.36 -12.79 -5.74
N PHE A 122 -5.15 -13.77 -5.29
CA PHE A 122 -6.41 -14.11 -5.94
C PHE A 122 -7.46 -13.04 -5.65
N GLY A 123 -8.06 -12.46 -6.70
CA GLY A 123 -9.04 -11.39 -6.58
C GLY A 123 -8.42 -10.05 -6.13
N SER A 124 -9.20 -9.29 -5.38
CA SER A 124 -8.80 -7.99 -4.84
C SER A 124 -7.89 -8.14 -3.63
N GLY A 125 -6.91 -7.26 -3.51
CA GLY A 125 -6.00 -7.26 -2.38
C GLY A 125 -4.76 -6.42 -2.60
N TRP A 126 -3.73 -6.73 -1.84
CA TRP A 126 -2.47 -5.99 -1.79
C TRP A 126 -1.28 -6.94 -1.74
N ALA A 127 -0.15 -6.51 -2.31
CA ALA A 127 1.14 -7.16 -2.09
C ALA A 127 2.05 -6.21 -1.29
N TRP A 128 2.92 -6.78 -0.45
CA TRP A 128 3.68 -6.04 0.54
C TRP A 128 5.14 -6.50 0.63
N LEU A 129 6.03 -5.55 0.90
CA LEU A 129 7.25 -5.84 1.66
C LEU A 129 6.91 -5.61 3.13
N THR A 130 6.99 -6.67 3.92
CA THR A 130 6.60 -6.68 5.34
C THR A 130 7.81 -6.94 6.22
N LEU A 131 8.00 -6.10 7.23
CA LEU A 131 8.93 -6.38 8.31
C LEU A 131 8.19 -7.09 9.45
N LYS A 132 8.63 -8.30 9.78
CA LYS A 132 8.12 -9.06 10.92
C LYS A 132 9.28 -9.82 11.58
N ASP A 133 9.35 -9.76 12.90
CA ASP A 133 10.41 -10.42 13.71
C ASP A 133 11.82 -10.11 13.19
N GLY A 134 12.05 -8.85 12.81
CA GLY A 134 13.34 -8.36 12.31
C GLY A 134 13.68 -8.77 10.87
N LYS A 135 12.79 -9.45 10.15
CA LYS A 135 13.03 -9.92 8.79
C LYS A 135 12.04 -9.29 7.80
N LEU A 136 12.56 -8.89 6.63
CA LEU A 136 11.74 -8.50 5.49
C LEU A 136 11.31 -9.75 4.70
N SER A 137 10.04 -9.75 4.31
CA SER A 137 9.46 -10.78 3.43
C SER A 137 8.43 -10.16 2.48
N ALA A 138 8.22 -10.79 1.32
CA ALA A 138 7.11 -10.47 0.44
C ALA A 138 5.87 -11.22 0.92
N THR A 139 4.78 -10.48 1.17
CA THR A 139 3.51 -11.02 1.63
C THR A 139 2.36 -10.49 0.78
N LYS A 140 1.18 -11.07 0.91
CA LYS A 140 -0.04 -10.60 0.27
C LYS A 140 -1.22 -10.74 1.22
N THR A 141 -2.19 -9.85 1.05
CA THR A 141 -3.43 -9.85 1.85
C THR A 141 -4.64 -9.63 0.96
N ALA A 142 -5.78 -10.17 1.36
CA ALA A 142 -7.03 -9.98 0.64
C ALA A 142 -7.70 -8.65 0.99
N ASN A 143 -8.45 -8.10 0.05
CA ASN A 143 -9.32 -6.94 0.25
C ASN A 143 -8.60 -5.74 0.88
N GLY A 144 -9.06 -5.26 2.03
CA GLY A 144 -8.49 -4.14 2.78
C GLY A 144 -7.51 -4.55 3.87
N GLU A 145 -7.21 -5.84 4.03
CA GLU A 145 -6.24 -6.32 5.01
C GLU A 145 -4.83 -5.81 4.69
N ASN A 146 -4.02 -5.72 5.74
CA ASN A 146 -2.63 -5.30 5.65
C ASN A 146 -1.76 -5.98 6.73
N PRO A 147 -0.43 -5.88 6.67
CA PRO A 147 0.46 -6.54 7.63
C PRO A 147 0.20 -6.21 9.10
N LEU A 148 -0.38 -5.04 9.43
CA LEU A 148 -0.62 -4.64 10.83
C LEU A 148 -1.49 -5.63 11.60
N VAL A 149 -2.48 -6.22 10.92
CA VAL A 149 -3.42 -7.17 11.56
C VAL A 149 -2.86 -8.58 11.64
N HIS A 150 -1.70 -8.82 11.03
CA HIS A 150 -0.96 -10.08 11.05
C HIS A 150 0.36 -9.99 11.85
N GLY A 151 0.53 -8.92 12.64
CA GLY A 151 1.70 -8.70 13.47
C GLY A 151 2.95 -8.26 12.72
N GLY A 152 2.80 -7.83 11.46
CA GLY A 152 3.87 -7.27 10.65
C GLY A 152 3.77 -5.75 10.50
N LYS A 153 4.83 -5.12 10.01
CA LYS A 153 4.87 -3.68 9.70
C LYS A 153 5.01 -3.52 8.19
N PRO A 154 4.07 -2.84 7.49
CA PRO A 154 4.16 -2.62 6.05
C PRO A 154 5.26 -1.60 5.75
N ILE A 155 6.21 -1.99 4.91
CA ILE A 155 7.34 -1.15 4.47
C ILE A 155 7.08 -0.59 3.07
N LEU A 156 6.53 -1.40 2.19
CA LEU A 156 6.05 -1.05 0.86
C LEU A 156 4.78 -1.83 0.58
N GLY A 157 3.79 -1.20 -0.02
CA GLY A 157 2.56 -1.85 -0.48
C GLY A 157 2.24 -1.50 -1.92
N VAL A 158 1.66 -2.44 -2.65
CA VAL A 158 1.11 -2.22 -3.98
C VAL A 158 -0.30 -2.76 -4.06
N ASP A 159 -1.22 -1.92 -4.52
CA ASP A 159 -2.62 -2.24 -4.70
C ASP A 159 -2.82 -3.14 -5.93
N VAL A 160 -3.46 -4.28 -5.75
CA VAL A 160 -3.81 -5.20 -6.85
C VAL A 160 -5.33 -5.40 -7.01
N TRP A 161 -6.12 -4.50 -6.45
CA TRP A 161 -7.50 -4.33 -6.87
C TRP A 161 -7.53 -3.91 -8.34
N GLU A 162 -8.47 -4.42 -9.12
CA GLU A 162 -8.55 -4.10 -10.56
C GLU A 162 -8.69 -2.60 -10.82
N HIS A 163 -9.38 -1.85 -9.95
CA HIS A 163 -9.52 -0.41 -10.11
C HIS A 163 -8.17 0.35 -10.06
N SER A 164 -7.12 -0.25 -9.50
CA SER A 164 -5.81 0.39 -9.42
C SER A 164 -5.03 0.35 -10.73
N TYR A 165 -5.36 -0.57 -11.65
CA TYR A 165 -4.59 -0.78 -12.87
C TYR A 165 -5.41 -1.05 -14.14
N TYR A 166 -6.72 -1.33 -14.04
CA TYR A 166 -7.49 -1.84 -15.18
C TYR A 166 -7.64 -0.80 -16.31
N ILE A 167 -7.69 0.49 -16.00
CA ILE A 167 -7.75 1.56 -17.01
C ILE A 167 -6.51 1.51 -17.92
N ASP A 168 -5.32 1.37 -17.35
CA ASP A 168 -4.05 1.43 -18.08
C ASP A 168 -3.58 0.08 -18.61
N TYR A 169 -3.85 -1.01 -17.86
CA TYR A 169 -3.28 -2.34 -18.15
C TYR A 169 -4.32 -3.40 -18.48
N ARG A 170 -5.62 -3.13 -18.29
CA ARG A 170 -6.68 -4.13 -18.42
C ARG A 170 -6.38 -5.34 -17.52
N ASN A 171 -6.44 -6.56 -18.06
CA ASN A 171 -6.16 -7.80 -17.31
C ASN A 171 -4.67 -8.11 -17.12
N ARG A 172 -3.78 -7.20 -17.50
CA ARG A 172 -2.32 -7.42 -17.46
C ARG A 172 -1.71 -7.00 -16.11
N ARG A 173 -2.20 -7.57 -15.00
CA ARG A 173 -1.67 -7.31 -13.66
C ARG A 173 -0.16 -7.52 -13.55
N PRO A 174 0.46 -8.56 -14.16
CA PRO A 174 1.91 -8.72 -14.12
C PRO A 174 2.67 -7.53 -14.71
N ASP A 175 2.19 -6.95 -15.83
CA ASP A 175 2.82 -5.80 -16.48
C ASP A 175 2.72 -4.55 -15.60
N TYR A 176 1.54 -4.33 -14.97
CA TYR A 176 1.35 -3.25 -13.99
C TYR A 176 2.33 -3.36 -12.82
N LEU A 177 2.44 -4.54 -12.22
CA LEU A 177 3.33 -4.75 -11.07
C LEU A 177 4.79 -4.54 -11.43
N LYS A 178 5.22 -5.02 -12.58
CA LYS A 178 6.57 -4.77 -13.10
C LYS A 178 6.81 -3.29 -13.32
N ALA A 179 5.91 -2.61 -14.01
CA ALA A 179 6.02 -1.17 -14.29
C ALA A 179 6.03 -0.34 -12.99
N PHE A 180 5.19 -0.69 -12.01
CA PHE A 180 5.18 -0.08 -10.68
C PHE A 180 6.53 -0.18 -9.98
N VAL A 181 7.09 -1.39 -9.89
CA VAL A 181 8.35 -1.63 -9.18
C VAL A 181 9.53 -0.94 -9.86
N GLU A 182 9.57 -0.98 -11.20
CA GLU A 182 10.67 -0.41 -11.98
C GLU A 182 10.65 1.12 -12.07
N ASN A 183 9.46 1.76 -12.02
CA ASN A 183 9.33 3.17 -12.41
C ASN A 183 8.62 4.07 -11.40
N LEU A 184 7.90 3.51 -10.42
CA LEU A 184 7.11 4.32 -9.50
C LEU A 184 7.58 4.28 -8.06
N VAL A 185 8.22 3.19 -7.59
CA VAL A 185 8.56 3.02 -6.18
C VAL A 185 9.41 4.18 -5.66
N ASN A 186 8.90 4.84 -4.63
CA ASN A 186 9.60 5.87 -3.87
C ASN A 186 10.45 5.21 -2.77
N TRP A 187 11.66 4.79 -3.14
CA TRP A 187 12.57 4.11 -2.20
C TRP A 187 12.98 4.97 -1.00
N ASP A 188 12.92 6.31 -1.11
CA ASP A 188 13.19 7.20 0.02
C ASP A 188 12.12 7.03 1.09
N TYR A 189 10.83 7.01 0.69
CA TYR A 189 9.75 6.75 1.62
C TYR A 189 9.76 5.32 2.18
N VAL A 190 10.14 4.34 1.36
CA VAL A 190 10.38 2.96 1.84
C VAL A 190 11.44 2.94 2.93
N ALA A 191 12.53 3.71 2.78
CA ALA A 191 13.57 3.84 3.79
C ALA A 191 13.07 4.49 5.09
N GLU A 192 12.26 5.54 5.00
CA GLU A 192 11.60 6.16 6.17
C GLU A 192 10.73 5.15 6.91
N ARG A 193 9.91 4.38 6.18
CA ARG A 193 9.05 3.34 6.77
C ARG A 193 9.86 2.24 7.41
N TYR A 194 10.95 1.80 6.78
CA TYR A 194 11.84 0.80 7.35
C TYR A 194 12.51 1.32 8.63
N ALA A 195 13.10 2.51 8.60
CA ALA A 195 13.73 3.13 9.77
C ALA A 195 12.76 3.30 10.96
N ALA A 196 11.49 3.66 10.69
CA ALA A 196 10.45 3.73 11.71
C ALA A 196 10.04 2.35 12.24
N ALA A 197 10.14 1.32 11.41
CA ALA A 197 9.72 -0.03 11.76
C ALA A 197 10.74 -0.81 12.59
N VAL A 198 12.03 -0.51 12.47
CA VAL A 198 13.11 -1.18 13.22
C VAL A 198 13.35 -0.60 14.61
N LYS A 199 12.77 0.59 14.90
CA LYS A 199 12.75 1.19 16.24
C LYS A 199 11.73 0.48 17.14
#